data_d2008f4badd41fc2a6135a7349a1b68a
#
_entry.id   d2008f4badd41fc2a6135a7349a1b68a
#
_cell.length_a   1.000
_cell.length_b   1.000
_cell.length_c   1.000
_cell.angle_alpha   90.00
_cell.angle_beta   90.00
_cell.angle_gamma   90.00
#
_symmetry.space_group_name_H-M   'P 1'
#
loop_
_entity.id
_entity.type
_entity.pdbx_description
1 polymer ?
#
loop_
_entity_poly.entity_id
_entity_poly.type
_entity_poly.pdbx_seq_one_letter_code
_entity_poly.pdbx_strand_id
1 'polypeptide(L)'
;MKIEIAKDVLLSGIQKVQNVISARATLPILSNILVEAEQGKLKLTATDLDIGINCAIPVDIQEPGAITIPAKRFSDIIKELPDNSVSISTKKNNQITIETKSCQFKIMGLPYEDFPKLPEFKEGGVIKIEQSTLKEMLGLTSFAVSLDETRYILNGILFKINQNNLTLVATDGKRLAVIDRTLTQNTEKTLSIIVPLKTIQELNRNLQEEGEASILLGNNQVLFDLGSAVIISRLIEGEFPDYQPVVPPASENKISVYREQFLLAVRRAALLATPDYQAVKLEVFKNKLVVSKSTPDIGESREEVAIEYQGKEIVIGFNPTYLIDVLKNLKEEKIRFE
;
A
#
# COMPACT_ATOMS: atom_id res chain seq x y z
N MET A 1 6.17 1.58 -33.68
CA MET A 1 6.24 2.61 -32.62
C MET A 1 7.64 3.22 -32.63
N LYS A 2 7.73 4.55 -32.57
CA LYS A 2 8.99 5.29 -32.36
C LYS A 2 8.72 6.53 -31.53
N ILE A 3 9.42 6.62 -30.39
CA ILE A 3 9.21 7.68 -29.38
C ILE A 3 10.54 8.24 -28.88
N GLU A 4 10.49 9.48 -28.39
CA GLU A 4 11.59 10.11 -27.66
C GLU A 4 11.05 10.65 -26.33
N ILE A 5 11.75 10.35 -25.22
CA ILE A 5 11.28 10.64 -23.85
C ILE A 5 12.46 10.90 -22.91
N ALA A 6 12.26 11.77 -21.93
CA ALA A 6 13.23 11.97 -20.86
C ALA A 6 13.30 10.72 -19.95
N LYS A 7 14.54 10.31 -19.62
CA LYS A 7 14.84 9.14 -18.78
C LYS A 7 14.04 9.17 -17.46
N ASP A 8 14.08 10.30 -16.75
CA ASP A 8 13.44 10.41 -15.43
C ASP A 8 11.92 10.29 -15.51
N VAL A 9 11.30 10.85 -16.59
CA VAL A 9 9.84 10.73 -16.81
C VAL A 9 9.46 9.28 -17.09
N LEU A 10 10.24 8.59 -17.95
CA LEU A 10 10.01 7.19 -18.27
C LEU A 10 10.20 6.29 -17.05
N LEU A 11 11.27 6.49 -16.29
CA LEU A 11 11.58 5.72 -15.09
C LEU A 11 10.47 5.89 -14.03
N SER A 12 9.99 7.11 -13.82
CA SER A 12 8.86 7.39 -12.94
C SER A 12 7.59 6.64 -13.36
N GLY A 13 7.28 6.61 -14.66
CA GLY A 13 6.14 5.85 -15.18
C GLY A 13 6.30 4.33 -14.96
N ILE A 14 7.47 3.78 -15.25
CA ILE A 14 7.77 2.35 -15.04
C ILE A 14 7.62 2.00 -13.56
N GLN A 15 8.15 2.81 -12.65
CA GLN A 15 8.09 2.58 -11.21
C GLN A 15 6.66 2.54 -10.66
N LYS A 16 5.72 3.30 -11.26
CA LYS A 16 4.32 3.30 -10.86
C LYS A 16 3.62 1.98 -11.12
N VAL A 17 4.00 1.26 -12.20
CA VAL A 17 3.29 0.06 -12.64
C VAL A 17 4.01 -1.25 -12.36
N GLN A 18 5.36 -1.25 -12.27
CA GLN A 18 6.14 -2.49 -12.26
C GLN A 18 5.91 -3.40 -11.05
N ASN A 19 5.49 -2.85 -9.89
CA ASN A 19 5.38 -3.62 -8.65
C ASN A 19 4.18 -4.57 -8.62
N VAL A 20 3.20 -4.38 -9.50
CA VAL A 20 2.09 -5.33 -9.70
C VAL A 20 2.59 -6.66 -10.22
N ILE A 21 3.65 -6.62 -11.02
CA ILE A 21 4.19 -7.79 -11.73
C ILE A 21 4.78 -8.78 -10.72
N SER A 22 4.21 -9.99 -10.71
CA SER A 22 4.71 -11.08 -9.88
C SER A 22 6.00 -11.66 -10.46
N ALA A 23 6.98 -11.94 -9.59
CA ALA A 23 8.20 -12.66 -9.98
C ALA A 23 7.93 -14.09 -10.49
N ARG A 24 6.76 -14.66 -10.21
CA ARG A 24 6.32 -16.00 -10.60
C ARG A 24 5.01 -15.93 -11.39
N ALA A 25 4.97 -15.10 -12.44
CA ALA A 25 3.80 -15.00 -13.29
C ALA A 25 3.50 -16.34 -13.98
N THR A 26 2.25 -16.76 -13.97
CA THR A 26 1.79 -18.00 -14.62
C THR A 26 1.85 -17.90 -16.13
N LEU A 27 1.69 -16.71 -16.68
CA LEU A 27 1.78 -16.40 -18.10
C LEU A 27 2.96 -15.46 -18.35
N PRO A 28 3.86 -15.75 -19.32
CA PRO A 28 5.02 -14.89 -19.60
C PRO A 28 4.68 -13.43 -19.90
N ILE A 29 3.52 -13.18 -20.53
CA ILE A 29 3.04 -11.83 -20.87
C ILE A 29 2.81 -10.96 -19.64
N LEU A 30 2.42 -11.55 -18.50
CA LEU A 30 2.20 -10.86 -17.23
C LEU A 30 3.49 -10.39 -16.54
N SER A 31 4.66 -10.84 -17.05
CA SER A 31 5.96 -10.30 -16.64
C SER A 31 6.36 -9.05 -17.41
N ASN A 32 5.53 -8.62 -18.37
CA ASN A 32 5.78 -7.46 -19.21
C ASN A 32 4.91 -6.26 -18.79
N ILE A 33 5.40 -5.08 -19.15
CA ILE A 33 4.60 -3.85 -19.16
C ILE A 33 4.09 -3.67 -20.60
N LEU A 34 2.81 -3.46 -20.78
CA LEU A 34 2.22 -2.98 -22.01
C LEU A 34 2.55 -1.49 -22.15
N VAL A 35 3.11 -1.13 -23.29
CA VAL A 35 3.54 0.23 -23.62
C VAL A 35 2.79 0.65 -24.89
N GLU A 36 1.96 1.67 -24.79
CA GLU A 36 1.13 2.20 -25.87
C GLU A 36 1.45 3.68 -26.08
N ALA A 37 1.88 4.03 -27.29
CA ALA A 37 2.23 5.41 -27.68
C ALA A 37 1.14 5.97 -28.61
N GLU A 38 0.32 6.88 -28.09
CA GLU A 38 -0.77 7.51 -28.83
C GLU A 38 -1.10 8.90 -28.28
N GLN A 39 -1.48 9.82 -29.14
CA GLN A 39 -1.98 11.15 -28.79
C GLN A 39 -1.04 11.97 -27.86
N GLY A 40 0.29 11.88 -28.08
CA GLY A 40 1.27 12.59 -27.26
C GLY A 40 1.47 12.01 -25.85
N LYS A 41 0.92 10.83 -25.57
CA LYS A 41 1.04 10.15 -24.29
C LYS A 41 1.61 8.73 -24.47
N LEU A 42 2.44 8.33 -23.53
CA LEU A 42 2.88 6.95 -23.36
C LEU A 42 2.10 6.35 -22.20
N LYS A 43 1.19 5.45 -22.51
CA LYS A 43 0.46 4.69 -21.52
C LYS A 43 1.23 3.43 -21.17
N LEU A 44 1.49 3.24 -19.88
CA LEU A 44 2.13 2.06 -19.32
C LEU A 44 1.10 1.29 -18.52
N THR A 45 0.95 -0.01 -18.79
CA THR A 45 -0.01 -0.87 -18.10
C THR A 45 0.66 -2.15 -17.62
N ALA A 46 0.42 -2.53 -16.38
CA ALA A 46 0.84 -3.82 -15.82
C ALA A 46 -0.31 -4.48 -15.06
N THR A 47 -0.35 -5.80 -15.05
CA THR A 47 -1.38 -6.57 -14.33
C THR A 47 -0.88 -7.97 -13.99
N ASP A 48 -1.45 -8.54 -12.92
CA ASP A 48 -1.32 -9.96 -12.56
C ASP A 48 -2.68 -10.70 -12.63
N LEU A 49 -3.70 -10.06 -13.25
CA LEU A 49 -5.09 -10.45 -13.39
C LEU A 49 -5.98 -10.13 -12.18
N ASP A 50 -5.44 -9.98 -10.99
CA ASP A 50 -6.20 -9.58 -9.80
C ASP A 50 -6.12 -8.08 -9.56
N ILE A 51 -4.97 -7.49 -9.83
CA ILE A 51 -4.74 -6.06 -9.82
C ILE A 51 -4.14 -5.60 -11.15
N GLY A 52 -4.59 -4.46 -11.65
CA GLY A 52 -4.02 -3.77 -12.80
C GLY A 52 -3.70 -2.33 -12.47
N ILE A 53 -2.57 -1.84 -12.94
CA ILE A 53 -2.21 -0.43 -12.84
C ILE A 53 -1.89 0.11 -14.20
N ASN A 54 -2.40 1.29 -14.51
CA ASN A 54 -1.95 2.05 -15.67
C ASN A 54 -1.62 3.49 -15.27
N CYS A 55 -0.68 4.06 -16.00
CA CYS A 55 -0.39 5.49 -15.94
C CYS A 55 -0.10 6.02 -17.34
N ALA A 56 -0.33 7.31 -17.56
CA ALA A 56 -0.04 8.00 -18.80
C ALA A 56 0.97 9.13 -18.52
N ILE A 57 2.07 9.13 -19.29
CA ILE A 57 3.13 10.13 -19.18
C ILE A 57 3.29 10.86 -20.52
N PRO A 58 3.70 12.13 -20.53
CA PRO A 58 3.94 12.88 -21.77
C PRO A 58 5.13 12.30 -22.53
N VAL A 59 5.04 12.25 -23.84
CA VAL A 59 6.08 11.71 -24.73
C VAL A 59 6.03 12.36 -26.09
N ASP A 60 7.18 12.49 -26.75
CA ASP A 60 7.25 12.85 -28.17
C ASP A 60 7.12 11.57 -29.02
N ILE A 61 6.07 11.54 -29.84
CA ILE A 61 5.71 10.39 -30.67
C ILE A 61 6.03 10.68 -32.12
N GLN A 62 7.05 10.01 -32.65
CA GLN A 62 7.37 10.04 -34.08
C GLN A 62 6.51 9.03 -34.87
N GLU A 63 6.27 7.84 -34.30
CA GLU A 63 5.39 6.81 -34.86
C GLU A 63 4.55 6.16 -33.73
N PRO A 64 3.21 6.22 -33.81
CA PRO A 64 2.37 5.56 -32.82
C PRO A 64 2.49 4.04 -32.88
N GLY A 65 2.03 3.37 -31.81
CA GLY A 65 1.99 1.91 -31.76
C GLY A 65 2.07 1.38 -30.34
N ALA A 66 2.06 0.05 -30.23
CA ALA A 66 2.07 -0.64 -28.96
C ALA A 66 3.00 -1.85 -28.98
N ILE A 67 3.50 -2.23 -27.81
CA ILE A 67 4.37 -3.41 -27.59
C ILE A 67 4.32 -3.79 -26.11
N THR A 68 4.63 -5.04 -25.77
CA THR A 68 4.91 -5.39 -24.37
C THR A 68 6.39 -5.56 -24.13
N ILE A 69 6.90 -5.06 -23.01
CA ILE A 69 8.32 -5.04 -22.67
C ILE A 69 8.55 -5.76 -21.35
N PRO A 70 9.52 -6.70 -21.24
CA PRO A 70 9.86 -7.35 -19.97
C PRO A 70 10.22 -6.33 -18.89
N ALA A 71 9.38 -6.23 -17.87
CA ALA A 71 9.38 -5.11 -16.90
C ALA A 71 10.71 -4.94 -16.18
N LYS A 72 11.26 -6.03 -15.65
CA LYS A 72 12.52 -5.98 -14.90
C LYS A 72 13.67 -5.49 -15.78
N ARG A 73 13.83 -6.08 -16.98
CA ARG A 73 14.90 -5.67 -17.92
C ARG A 73 14.71 -4.24 -18.37
N PHE A 74 13.47 -3.84 -18.63
CA PHE A 74 13.15 -2.47 -19.03
C PHE A 74 13.55 -1.47 -17.94
N SER A 75 13.11 -1.72 -16.71
CA SER A 75 13.46 -0.87 -15.56
C SER A 75 14.97 -0.81 -15.33
N ASP A 76 15.66 -1.96 -15.36
CA ASP A 76 17.10 -2.04 -15.12
C ASP A 76 17.89 -1.28 -16.21
N ILE A 77 17.53 -1.47 -17.50
CA ILE A 77 18.16 -0.75 -18.61
C ILE A 77 17.96 0.76 -18.45
N ILE A 78 16.71 1.22 -18.25
CA ILE A 78 16.43 2.66 -18.13
C ILE A 78 17.20 3.29 -16.96
N LYS A 79 17.31 2.60 -15.83
CA LYS A 79 18.09 3.08 -14.66
C LYS A 79 19.57 3.32 -15.00
N GLU A 80 20.17 2.43 -15.75
CA GLU A 80 21.61 2.45 -16.05
C GLU A 80 21.97 3.32 -17.27
N LEU A 81 20.99 3.87 -18.00
CA LEU A 81 21.29 4.76 -19.13
C LEU A 81 22.05 6.00 -18.68
N PRO A 82 23.15 6.39 -19.39
CA PRO A 82 23.97 7.53 -18.99
C PRO A 82 23.35 8.89 -19.38
N ASP A 83 22.49 8.90 -20.42
CA ASP A 83 21.94 10.12 -21.02
C ASP A 83 20.48 10.33 -20.60
N ASN A 84 20.04 11.58 -20.56
CA ASN A 84 18.66 11.94 -20.17
C ASN A 84 17.62 11.80 -21.30
N SER A 85 18.03 11.77 -22.59
CA SER A 85 17.13 11.55 -23.72
C SER A 85 17.21 10.10 -24.16
N VAL A 86 16.07 9.43 -24.21
CA VAL A 86 15.92 8.02 -24.56
C VAL A 86 15.02 7.90 -25.77
N SER A 87 15.52 7.28 -26.84
CA SER A 87 14.73 6.88 -28.00
C SER A 87 14.34 5.41 -27.88
N ILE A 88 13.08 5.10 -28.09
CA ILE A 88 12.56 3.73 -28.10
C ILE A 88 11.89 3.48 -29.43
N SER A 89 12.31 2.43 -30.14
CA SER A 89 11.69 2.02 -31.39
C SER A 89 11.42 0.52 -31.41
N THR A 90 10.35 0.13 -32.11
CA THR A 90 9.94 -1.28 -32.25
C THR A 90 9.88 -1.70 -33.69
N LYS A 91 10.25 -2.97 -33.97
CA LYS A 91 10.14 -3.60 -35.27
C LYS A 91 8.98 -4.60 -35.30
N LYS A 92 8.57 -5.01 -36.51
CA LYS A 92 7.48 -5.99 -36.72
C LYS A 92 7.70 -7.35 -36.05
N ASN A 93 8.96 -7.73 -35.80
CA ASN A 93 9.32 -8.96 -35.09
C ASN A 93 9.37 -8.82 -33.57
N ASN A 94 8.73 -7.81 -33.00
CA ASN A 94 8.71 -7.48 -31.56
C ASN A 94 10.08 -7.15 -30.95
N GLN A 95 11.08 -6.87 -31.78
CA GLN A 95 12.38 -6.36 -31.31
C GLN A 95 12.21 -4.89 -30.91
N ILE A 96 12.66 -4.56 -29.71
CA ILE A 96 12.67 -3.22 -29.14
C ILE A 96 14.11 -2.73 -29.12
N THR A 97 14.35 -1.57 -29.68
CA THR A 97 15.62 -0.86 -29.56
C THR A 97 15.45 0.31 -28.62
N ILE A 98 16.26 0.34 -27.56
CA ILE A 98 16.37 1.45 -26.60
C ILE A 98 17.72 2.10 -26.84
N GLU A 99 17.74 3.38 -27.15
CA GLU A 99 18.94 4.05 -27.62
C GLU A 99 19.09 5.42 -26.96
N THR A 100 20.34 5.76 -26.65
CA THR A 100 20.79 7.10 -26.27
C THR A 100 21.92 7.52 -27.19
N LYS A 101 22.52 8.69 -26.99
CA LYS A 101 23.66 9.15 -27.77
C LYS A 101 24.86 8.21 -27.71
N SER A 102 25.04 7.52 -26.58
CA SER A 102 26.26 6.77 -26.27
C SER A 102 26.05 5.26 -26.18
N CYS A 103 24.82 4.76 -26.09
CA CYS A 103 24.58 3.32 -25.97
C CYS A 103 23.27 2.88 -26.63
N GLN A 104 23.20 1.60 -26.98
CA GLN A 104 22.05 0.96 -27.59
C GLN A 104 21.82 -0.43 -27.01
N PHE A 105 20.56 -0.69 -26.64
CA PHE A 105 20.09 -2.02 -26.22
C PHE A 105 19.07 -2.55 -27.21
N LYS A 106 19.10 -3.84 -27.48
CA LYS A 106 18.10 -4.56 -28.28
C LYS A 106 17.55 -5.69 -27.44
N ILE A 107 16.26 -5.64 -27.13
CA ILE A 107 15.59 -6.68 -26.37
C ILE A 107 14.35 -7.17 -27.13
N MET A 108 13.85 -8.32 -26.76
CA MET A 108 12.63 -8.88 -27.34
C MET A 108 11.44 -8.61 -26.41
N GLY A 109 10.35 -8.14 -26.99
CA GLY A 109 9.05 -8.03 -26.39
C GLY A 109 8.11 -9.15 -26.83
N LEU A 110 6.83 -9.03 -26.47
CA LEU A 110 5.75 -9.88 -26.95
C LEU A 110 4.68 -9.01 -27.62
N PRO A 111 3.84 -9.60 -28.50
CA PRO A 111 2.74 -8.87 -29.13
C PRO A 111 1.82 -8.25 -28.09
N TYR A 112 1.40 -7.02 -28.33
CA TYR A 112 0.49 -6.31 -27.39
C TYR A 112 -0.93 -6.88 -27.41
N GLU A 113 -1.30 -7.53 -28.49
CA GLU A 113 -2.60 -8.18 -28.67
C GLU A 113 -2.85 -9.30 -27.67
N ASP A 114 -1.78 -9.95 -27.19
CA ASP A 114 -1.83 -11.03 -26.20
C ASP A 114 -1.94 -10.50 -24.76
N PHE A 115 -1.81 -9.17 -24.56
CA PHE A 115 -1.88 -8.60 -23.22
C PHE A 115 -3.35 -8.52 -22.73
N PRO A 116 -3.64 -8.95 -21.48
CA PRO A 116 -5.00 -8.93 -20.96
C PRO A 116 -5.55 -7.50 -20.90
N LYS A 117 -6.78 -7.33 -21.38
CA LYS A 117 -7.48 -6.04 -21.25
C LYS A 117 -7.90 -5.82 -19.81
N LEU A 118 -7.60 -4.63 -19.29
CA LEU A 118 -8.14 -4.23 -17.99
C LEU A 118 -9.66 -3.99 -18.12
N PRO A 119 -10.43 -4.27 -17.05
CA PRO A 119 -11.86 -4.02 -17.04
C PRO A 119 -12.20 -2.55 -17.29
N GLU A 120 -13.27 -2.31 -18.02
CA GLU A 120 -13.84 -0.98 -18.18
C GLU A 120 -14.87 -0.74 -17.07
N PHE A 121 -14.74 0.39 -16.39
CA PHE A 121 -15.74 0.83 -15.42
C PHE A 121 -16.74 1.76 -16.12
N LYS A 122 -18.00 1.37 -16.06
CA LYS A 122 -19.09 2.27 -16.46
C LYS A 122 -19.30 3.29 -15.35
N GLU A 123 -19.72 4.48 -15.70
CA GLU A 123 -20.04 5.56 -14.75
C GLU A 123 -20.96 5.03 -13.64
N GLY A 124 -20.43 4.97 -12.43
CA GLY A 124 -21.09 4.61 -11.19
C GLY A 124 -20.93 5.73 -10.18
N GLY A 125 -21.49 5.57 -8.99
CA GLY A 125 -21.25 6.54 -7.90
C GLY A 125 -19.75 6.69 -7.63
N VAL A 126 -19.23 7.89 -7.82
CA VAL A 126 -17.82 8.23 -7.56
C VAL A 126 -17.69 8.75 -6.14
N ILE A 127 -16.82 8.15 -5.36
CA ILE A 127 -16.46 8.62 -4.02
C ILE A 127 -15.13 9.35 -4.14
N LYS A 128 -15.09 10.58 -3.64
CA LYS A 128 -13.92 11.44 -3.71
C LYS A 128 -13.33 11.65 -2.32
N ILE A 129 -12.01 11.55 -2.22
CA ILE A 129 -11.25 11.75 -1.00
C ILE A 129 -9.89 12.36 -1.32
N GLU A 130 -9.38 13.23 -0.46
CA GLU A 130 -8.01 13.73 -0.60
C GLU A 130 -7.00 12.58 -0.52
N GLN A 131 -6.02 12.59 -1.41
CA GLN A 131 -5.01 11.53 -1.48
C GLN A 131 -4.20 11.40 -0.18
N SER A 132 -3.84 12.51 0.44
CA SER A 132 -3.15 12.55 1.73
C SER A 132 -3.99 11.90 2.85
N THR A 133 -5.29 12.18 2.89
CA THR A 133 -6.23 11.59 3.86
C THR A 133 -6.34 10.07 3.66
N LEU A 134 -6.53 9.61 2.42
CA LEU A 134 -6.58 8.17 2.12
C LEU A 134 -5.27 7.48 2.50
N LYS A 135 -4.12 8.07 2.15
CA LYS A 135 -2.78 7.56 2.46
C LYS A 135 -2.57 7.42 3.98
N GLU A 136 -2.98 8.42 4.75
CA GLU A 136 -2.96 8.37 6.22
C GLU A 136 -3.82 7.22 6.75
N MET A 137 -5.08 7.11 6.29
CA MET A 137 -5.99 6.05 6.71
C MET A 137 -5.43 4.65 6.43
N LEU A 138 -4.87 4.44 5.24
CA LEU A 138 -4.23 3.18 4.86
C LEU A 138 -2.99 2.88 5.71
N GLY A 139 -2.17 3.89 6.00
CA GLY A 139 -1.01 3.76 6.88
C GLY A 139 -1.39 3.35 8.30
N LEU A 140 -2.50 3.89 8.82
CA LEU A 140 -3.01 3.62 10.18
C LEU A 140 -3.77 2.29 10.30
N THR A 141 -4.00 1.55 9.21
CA THR A 141 -4.75 0.29 9.25
C THR A 141 -4.00 -0.89 8.65
N SER A 142 -3.22 -0.70 7.58
CA SER A 142 -2.63 -1.78 6.80
C SER A 142 -1.71 -2.72 7.59
N PHE A 143 -1.08 -2.26 8.66
CA PHE A 143 -0.23 -3.09 9.53
C PHE A 143 -1.00 -4.15 10.31
N ALA A 144 -2.32 -4.00 10.47
CA ALA A 144 -3.17 -4.95 11.19
C ALA A 144 -3.80 -6.02 10.29
N VAL A 145 -3.58 -5.98 8.98
CA VAL A 145 -4.06 -6.98 8.02
C VAL A 145 -3.40 -8.34 8.30
N SER A 146 -4.18 -9.43 8.18
CA SER A 146 -3.66 -10.79 8.31
C SER A 146 -2.81 -11.17 7.10
N LEU A 147 -1.69 -11.86 7.35
CA LEU A 147 -0.86 -12.50 6.31
C LEU A 147 -1.12 -14.01 6.20
N ASP A 148 -2.05 -14.54 7.00
CA ASP A 148 -2.45 -15.95 6.99
C ASP A 148 -3.44 -16.17 5.83
N GLU A 149 -3.00 -16.85 4.78
CA GLU A 149 -3.80 -17.14 3.57
C GLU A 149 -5.04 -18.00 3.86
N THR A 150 -5.06 -18.71 4.98
CA THR A 150 -6.25 -19.51 5.39
C THR A 150 -7.40 -18.62 5.85
N ARG A 151 -7.11 -17.38 6.20
CA ARG A 151 -8.08 -16.36 6.64
C ARG A 151 -8.26 -15.28 5.57
N TYR A 152 -8.52 -15.70 4.33
CA TYR A 152 -8.53 -14.84 3.17
C TYR A 152 -9.36 -13.56 3.32
N ILE A 153 -10.48 -13.57 4.03
CA ILE A 153 -11.32 -12.39 4.31
C ILE A 153 -10.54 -11.32 5.10
N LEU A 154 -9.59 -11.72 5.94
CA LEU A 154 -8.76 -10.82 6.73
C LEU A 154 -7.47 -10.36 6.01
N ASN A 155 -7.24 -10.83 4.78
CA ASN A 155 -6.07 -10.46 3.98
C ASN A 155 -6.25 -9.14 3.21
N GLY A 156 -7.20 -8.32 3.65
CA GLY A 156 -7.51 -7.01 3.11
C GLY A 156 -8.01 -6.04 4.15
N ILE A 157 -8.28 -4.83 3.72
CA ILE A 157 -8.88 -3.76 4.53
C ILE A 157 -10.34 -3.63 4.15
N LEU A 158 -11.23 -3.64 5.14
CA LEU A 158 -12.61 -3.28 4.98
C LEU A 158 -12.73 -1.76 4.75
N PHE A 159 -13.35 -1.37 3.65
CA PHE A 159 -13.80 -0.01 3.36
C PHE A 159 -15.31 0.01 3.57
N LYS A 160 -15.75 0.68 4.61
CA LYS A 160 -17.17 0.88 4.92
C LYS A 160 -17.53 2.34 4.71
N ILE A 161 -18.47 2.59 3.82
CA ILE A 161 -18.95 3.92 3.52
C ILE A 161 -20.40 4.00 3.96
N ASN A 162 -20.70 4.97 4.79
CA ASN A 162 -22.04 5.24 5.25
C ASN A 162 -22.29 6.75 5.24
N GLN A 163 -23.21 7.19 4.37
CA GLN A 163 -23.45 8.62 4.13
C GLN A 163 -22.15 9.35 3.72
N ASN A 164 -21.67 10.23 4.58
CA ASN A 164 -20.44 11.00 4.38
C ASN A 164 -19.25 10.48 5.22
N ASN A 165 -19.34 9.27 5.76
CA ASN A 165 -18.27 8.71 6.57
C ASN A 165 -17.61 7.52 5.87
N LEU A 166 -16.28 7.54 5.77
CA LEU A 166 -15.45 6.42 5.35
C LEU A 166 -14.75 5.83 6.57
N THR A 167 -15.01 4.56 6.85
CA THR A 167 -14.35 3.77 7.88
C THR A 167 -13.45 2.75 7.22
N LEU A 168 -12.18 2.69 7.60
CA LEU A 168 -11.27 1.61 7.26
C LEU A 168 -11.03 0.72 8.48
N VAL A 169 -11.10 -0.60 8.26
CA VAL A 169 -10.91 -1.59 9.32
C VAL A 169 -10.00 -2.69 8.86
N ALA A 170 -9.02 -3.05 9.69
CA ALA A 170 -8.15 -4.19 9.47
C ALA A 170 -7.94 -4.98 10.76
N THR A 171 -7.86 -6.31 10.66
CA THR A 171 -7.58 -7.20 11.79
C THR A 171 -6.89 -8.48 11.31
N ASP A 172 -6.05 -9.05 12.17
CA ASP A 172 -5.46 -10.39 12.03
C ASP A 172 -6.07 -11.39 13.04
N GLY A 173 -7.14 -10.97 13.75
CA GLY A 173 -7.80 -11.73 14.82
C GLY A 173 -7.13 -11.61 16.19
N LYS A 174 -6.01 -10.89 16.30
CA LYS A 174 -5.29 -10.62 17.57
C LYS A 174 -5.17 -9.13 17.88
N ARG A 175 -5.32 -8.29 16.86
CA ARG A 175 -5.34 -6.83 16.92
C ARG A 175 -6.35 -6.30 15.92
N LEU A 176 -6.84 -5.10 16.18
CA LEU A 176 -7.82 -4.40 15.35
C LEU A 176 -7.36 -2.96 15.16
N ALA A 177 -7.35 -2.49 13.93
CA ALA A 177 -7.15 -1.09 13.59
C ALA A 177 -8.42 -0.54 12.93
N VAL A 178 -8.92 0.58 13.43
CA VAL A 178 -10.11 1.26 12.91
C VAL A 178 -9.82 2.74 12.79
N ILE A 179 -10.18 3.33 11.67
CA ILE A 179 -10.09 4.77 11.45
C ILE A 179 -11.30 5.27 10.68
N ASP A 180 -11.81 6.41 11.09
CA ASP A 180 -12.94 7.10 10.46
C ASP A 180 -12.52 8.47 9.93
N ARG A 181 -13.02 8.83 8.75
CA ARG A 181 -12.88 10.17 8.19
C ARG A 181 -14.17 10.59 7.49
N THR A 182 -14.52 11.86 7.64
CA THR A 182 -15.67 12.44 6.97
C THR A 182 -15.31 12.81 5.53
N LEU A 183 -16.10 12.33 4.58
CA LEU A 183 -15.99 12.68 3.18
C LEU A 183 -16.63 14.04 2.91
N THR A 184 -16.10 14.75 1.92
CA THR A 184 -16.67 16.04 1.48
C THR A 184 -18.00 15.89 0.75
N GLN A 185 -18.26 14.68 0.21
CA GLN A 185 -19.48 14.34 -0.51
C GLN A 185 -20.36 13.40 0.30
N ASN A 186 -21.65 13.67 0.30
CA ASN A 186 -22.63 12.75 0.88
C ASN A 186 -22.96 11.67 -0.14
N THR A 187 -22.81 10.41 0.23
CA THR A 187 -23.21 9.26 -0.60
C THR A 187 -24.50 8.67 -0.05
N GLU A 188 -25.51 8.52 -0.92
CA GLU A 188 -26.78 7.91 -0.50
C GLU A 188 -26.67 6.40 -0.24
N LYS A 189 -25.56 5.78 -0.64
CA LYS A 189 -25.37 4.33 -0.56
C LYS A 189 -24.44 3.95 0.60
N THR A 190 -24.90 3.01 1.40
CA THR A 190 -24.02 2.28 2.32
C THR A 190 -23.28 1.20 1.52
N LEU A 191 -21.97 1.20 1.59
CA LEU A 191 -21.08 0.27 0.90
C LEU A 191 -20.14 -0.40 1.89
N SER A 192 -19.87 -1.68 1.63
CA SER A 192 -18.94 -2.49 2.42
C SER A 192 -18.16 -3.37 1.46
N ILE A 193 -16.86 -3.09 1.31
CA ILE A 193 -15.97 -3.84 0.41
C ILE A 193 -14.66 -4.18 1.10
N ILE A 194 -14.06 -5.30 0.73
CA ILE A 194 -12.76 -5.71 1.26
C ILE A 194 -11.72 -5.59 0.14
N VAL A 195 -10.80 -4.65 0.31
CA VAL A 195 -9.73 -4.36 -0.66
C VAL A 195 -8.49 -5.16 -0.28
N PRO A 196 -7.94 -6.01 -1.18
CA PRO A 196 -6.78 -6.85 -0.89
C PRO A 196 -5.54 -6.07 -0.47
N LEU A 197 -4.73 -6.65 0.43
CA LEU A 197 -3.48 -6.03 0.93
C LEU A 197 -2.53 -5.62 -0.20
N LYS A 198 -2.42 -6.41 -1.27
CA LYS A 198 -1.58 -6.07 -2.42
C LYS A 198 -2.02 -4.75 -3.06
N THR A 199 -3.33 -4.55 -3.22
CA THR A 199 -3.90 -3.30 -3.74
C THR A 199 -3.62 -2.12 -2.81
N ILE A 200 -3.77 -2.33 -1.50
CA ILE A 200 -3.44 -1.31 -0.49
C ILE A 200 -1.96 -0.89 -0.57
N GLN A 201 -1.06 -1.84 -0.76
CA GLN A 201 0.36 -1.53 -0.93
C GLN A 201 0.64 -0.70 -2.18
N GLU A 202 -0.02 -1.01 -3.29
CA GLU A 202 0.12 -0.22 -4.53
C GLU A 202 -0.52 1.17 -4.41
N LEU A 203 -1.66 1.29 -3.71
CA LEU A 203 -2.25 2.58 -3.37
C LEU A 203 -1.26 3.43 -2.56
N ASN A 204 -0.68 2.89 -1.48
CA ASN A 204 0.28 3.61 -0.64
C ASN A 204 1.51 4.11 -1.41
N ARG A 205 1.96 3.37 -2.44
CA ARG A 205 3.09 3.77 -3.29
C ARG A 205 2.75 4.88 -4.27
N ASN A 206 1.51 4.91 -4.77
CA ASN A 206 1.08 5.80 -5.83
C ASN A 206 0.34 7.05 -5.33
N LEU A 207 -0.21 7.03 -4.10
CA LEU A 207 -0.86 8.17 -3.45
C LEU A 207 0.15 9.29 -3.16
N GLN A 208 -0.23 10.51 -3.51
CA GLN A 208 0.57 11.71 -3.32
C GLN A 208 0.12 12.48 -2.06
N GLU A 209 0.88 13.51 -1.68
CA GLU A 209 0.53 14.36 -0.54
C GLU A 209 -0.57 15.38 -0.89
N GLU A 210 -0.79 15.62 -2.18
CA GLU A 210 -1.80 16.55 -2.71
C GLU A 210 -2.64 15.87 -3.78
N GLY A 211 -3.83 16.44 -4.03
CA GLY A 211 -4.76 15.97 -5.05
C GLY A 211 -5.88 15.11 -4.49
N GLU A 212 -6.81 14.77 -5.36
CA GLU A 212 -8.00 13.99 -5.05
C GLU A 212 -7.87 12.57 -5.62
N ALA A 213 -8.31 11.57 -4.88
CA ALA A 213 -8.53 10.21 -5.35
C ALA A 213 -10.02 9.98 -5.57
N SER A 214 -10.37 9.38 -6.72
CA SER A 214 -11.73 8.96 -7.04
C SER A 214 -11.83 7.44 -6.93
N ILE A 215 -12.80 6.96 -6.17
CA ILE A 215 -13.06 5.53 -5.95
C ILE A 215 -14.36 5.17 -6.68
N LEU A 216 -14.27 4.25 -7.63
CA LEU A 216 -15.41 3.74 -8.39
C LEU A 216 -15.58 2.26 -8.09
N LEU A 217 -16.83 1.84 -7.92
CA LEU A 217 -17.18 0.45 -7.59
C LEU A 217 -17.82 -0.24 -8.78
N GLY A 218 -17.31 -1.41 -9.11
CA GLY A 218 -17.91 -2.39 -10.02
C GLY A 218 -18.57 -3.54 -9.24
N ASN A 219 -18.99 -4.60 -9.95
CA ASN A 219 -19.70 -5.74 -9.32
C ASN A 219 -18.82 -6.50 -8.31
N ASN A 220 -17.57 -6.78 -8.66
CA ASN A 220 -16.57 -7.45 -7.77
C ASN A 220 -15.19 -6.81 -7.92
N GLN A 221 -15.17 -5.52 -8.22
CA GLN A 221 -13.95 -4.78 -8.50
C GLN A 221 -14.07 -3.35 -8.00
N VAL A 222 -12.93 -2.75 -7.73
CA VAL A 222 -12.80 -1.34 -7.38
C VAL A 222 -11.76 -0.69 -8.29
N LEU A 223 -12.02 0.54 -8.67
CA LEU A 223 -11.09 1.40 -9.38
C LEU A 223 -10.74 2.60 -8.50
N PHE A 224 -9.47 2.87 -8.37
CA PHE A 224 -8.92 4.06 -7.75
C PHE A 224 -8.26 4.90 -8.84
N ASP A 225 -8.82 6.07 -9.14
CA ASP A 225 -8.20 7.06 -10.03
C ASP A 225 -7.49 8.11 -9.17
N LEU A 226 -6.18 8.16 -9.29
CA LEU A 226 -5.29 9.07 -8.57
C LEU A 226 -4.84 10.26 -9.45
N GLY A 227 -5.42 10.41 -10.64
CA GLY A 227 -5.00 11.37 -11.65
C GLY A 227 -3.67 11.02 -12.32
N SER A 228 -2.66 10.63 -11.54
CA SER A 228 -1.33 10.23 -12.05
C SER A 228 -1.21 8.74 -12.38
N ALA A 229 -2.10 7.92 -11.87
CA ALA A 229 -2.23 6.49 -12.11
C ALA A 229 -3.66 6.04 -11.82
N VAL A 230 -4.09 4.98 -12.49
CA VAL A 230 -5.35 4.30 -12.23
C VAL A 230 -5.05 2.88 -11.77
N ILE A 231 -5.60 2.49 -10.62
CA ILE A 231 -5.44 1.17 -10.02
C ILE A 231 -6.79 0.47 -10.04
N ILE A 232 -6.86 -0.70 -10.65
CA ILE A 232 -8.05 -1.55 -10.70
C ILE A 232 -7.75 -2.82 -9.92
N SER A 233 -8.65 -3.23 -9.05
CA SER A 233 -8.48 -4.45 -8.24
C SER A 233 -9.75 -5.25 -8.16
N ARG A 234 -9.62 -6.58 -8.17
CA ARG A 234 -10.66 -7.46 -7.64
C ARG A 234 -10.81 -7.25 -6.14
N LEU A 235 -12.02 -7.44 -5.65
CA LEU A 235 -12.35 -7.39 -4.22
C LEU A 235 -12.23 -8.79 -3.61
N ILE A 236 -11.98 -8.87 -2.31
CA ILE A 236 -12.12 -10.11 -1.57
C ILE A 236 -13.61 -10.35 -1.33
N GLU A 237 -14.11 -11.50 -1.79
CA GLU A 237 -15.50 -11.90 -1.60
C GLU A 237 -15.74 -12.39 -0.18
N GLY A 238 -16.91 -12.07 0.37
CA GLY A 238 -17.36 -12.49 1.68
C GLY A 238 -17.71 -11.34 2.61
N GLU A 239 -18.14 -11.68 3.83
CA GLU A 239 -18.49 -10.71 4.85
C GLU A 239 -17.33 -10.55 5.85
N PHE A 240 -16.88 -9.30 6.04
CA PHE A 240 -15.90 -8.99 7.07
C PHE A 240 -16.53 -9.22 8.45
N PRO A 241 -15.80 -9.85 9.40
CA PRO A 241 -16.34 -10.09 10.74
C PRO A 241 -16.85 -8.81 11.42
N ASP A 242 -17.94 -8.92 12.18
CA ASP A 242 -18.40 -7.80 12.99
C ASP A 242 -17.36 -7.49 14.07
N TYR A 243 -16.73 -6.33 13.93
CA TYR A 243 -15.67 -5.87 14.81
C TYR A 243 -16.19 -4.99 15.96
N GLN A 244 -17.42 -4.49 15.88
CA GLN A 244 -17.96 -3.56 16.88
C GLN A 244 -18.01 -4.14 18.30
N PRO A 245 -18.40 -5.42 18.51
CA PRO A 245 -18.44 -6.01 19.85
C PRO A 245 -17.08 -6.14 20.54
N VAL A 246 -15.99 -6.12 19.78
CA VAL A 246 -14.62 -6.24 20.35
C VAL A 246 -13.96 -4.88 20.60
N VAL A 247 -14.57 -3.79 20.19
CA VAL A 247 -14.10 -2.44 20.53
C VAL A 247 -14.50 -2.14 21.98
N PRO A 248 -13.53 -1.99 22.90
CA PRO A 248 -13.85 -1.75 24.29
C PRO A 248 -14.50 -0.38 24.48
N PRO A 249 -15.38 -0.22 25.47
CA PRO A 249 -15.86 1.10 25.84
C PRO A 249 -14.71 1.95 26.38
N ALA A 250 -14.85 3.28 26.30
CA ALA A 250 -13.85 4.20 26.82
C ALA A 250 -13.52 3.90 28.28
N SER A 251 -12.23 3.81 28.61
CA SER A 251 -11.72 3.53 29.95
C SER A 251 -11.54 4.83 30.76
N GLU A 252 -11.70 4.74 32.07
CA GLU A 252 -11.30 5.81 32.98
C GLU A 252 -9.78 5.89 33.15
N ASN A 253 -9.08 4.78 32.94
CA ASN A 253 -7.62 4.68 33.03
C ASN A 253 -6.96 5.15 31.73
N LYS A 254 -6.59 6.43 31.68
CA LYS A 254 -5.96 7.05 30.51
C LYS A 254 -4.49 7.29 30.78
N ILE A 255 -3.64 6.72 29.95
CA ILE A 255 -2.19 6.84 30.03
C ILE A 255 -1.72 7.69 28.87
N SER A 256 -1.05 8.80 29.15
CA SER A 256 -0.43 9.63 28.13
C SER A 256 1.09 9.47 28.17
N VAL A 257 1.68 9.22 26.99
CA VAL A 257 3.13 8.98 26.86
C VAL A 257 3.68 9.64 25.60
N TYR A 258 4.92 10.05 25.62
CA TYR A 258 5.63 10.48 24.41
C TYR A 258 5.88 9.28 23.50
N ARG A 259 5.29 9.32 22.30
CA ARG A 259 5.26 8.22 21.33
C ARG A 259 6.65 7.67 21.01
N GLU A 260 7.61 8.55 20.74
CA GLU A 260 8.97 8.12 20.35
C GLU A 260 9.71 7.44 21.50
N GLN A 261 9.60 7.97 22.72
CA GLN A 261 10.22 7.36 23.90
C GLN A 261 9.67 5.95 24.13
N PHE A 262 8.35 5.79 24.07
CA PHE A 262 7.71 4.50 24.23
C PHE A 262 8.08 3.54 23.10
N LEU A 263 8.07 3.98 21.82
CA LEU A 263 8.50 3.18 20.68
C LEU A 263 9.93 2.66 20.84
N LEU A 264 10.86 3.51 21.24
CA LEU A 264 12.26 3.13 21.42
C LEU A 264 12.45 2.15 22.58
N ALA A 265 11.73 2.33 23.68
CA ALA A 265 11.76 1.40 24.82
C ALA A 265 11.23 0.01 24.44
N VAL A 266 10.08 -0.04 23.73
CA VAL A 266 9.52 -1.32 23.26
C VAL A 266 10.46 -2.00 22.24
N ARG A 267 11.08 -1.23 21.32
CA ARG A 267 12.07 -1.78 20.38
C ARG A 267 13.26 -2.41 21.07
N ARG A 268 13.83 -1.75 22.10
CA ARG A 268 14.95 -2.30 22.87
C ARG A 268 14.55 -3.57 23.60
N ALA A 269 13.41 -3.59 24.27
CA ALA A 269 12.91 -4.78 24.93
C ALA A 269 12.66 -5.94 23.93
N ALA A 270 12.16 -5.62 22.72
CA ALA A 270 11.89 -6.60 21.67
C ALA A 270 13.16 -7.33 21.16
N LEU A 271 14.37 -6.78 21.36
CA LEU A 271 15.64 -7.45 20.98
C LEU A 271 15.86 -8.77 21.70
N LEU A 272 15.23 -8.95 22.85
CA LEU A 272 15.29 -10.19 23.63
C LEU A 272 14.08 -11.12 23.40
N ALA A 273 13.17 -10.76 22.48
CA ALA A 273 12.01 -11.60 22.15
C ALA A 273 12.41 -12.76 21.23
N THR A 274 11.84 -13.94 21.48
CA THR A 274 11.99 -15.14 20.64
C THR A 274 10.61 -15.67 20.26
N PRO A 275 10.50 -16.60 19.28
CA PRO A 275 9.22 -17.20 18.93
C PRO A 275 8.46 -17.77 20.12
N ASP A 276 9.17 -18.38 21.08
CA ASP A 276 8.56 -19.01 22.26
C ASP A 276 8.27 -18.01 23.39
N TYR A 277 9.03 -16.93 23.46
CA TYR A 277 8.91 -15.87 24.47
C TYR A 277 8.75 -14.52 23.80
N GLN A 278 7.55 -14.25 23.24
CA GLN A 278 7.31 -13.02 22.46
C GLN A 278 6.98 -11.81 23.33
N ALA A 279 6.20 -12.00 24.41
CA ALA A 279 5.63 -10.89 25.15
C ALA A 279 6.69 -10.01 25.85
N VAL A 280 6.54 -8.69 25.74
CA VAL A 280 7.14 -7.71 26.63
C VAL A 280 6.16 -7.37 27.75
N LYS A 281 6.68 -7.13 28.97
CA LYS A 281 5.89 -6.76 30.13
C LYS A 281 5.85 -5.23 30.25
N LEU A 282 4.66 -4.68 30.40
CA LEU A 282 4.39 -3.29 30.73
C LEU A 282 3.89 -3.21 32.17
N GLU A 283 4.57 -2.46 33.02
CA GLU A 283 4.17 -2.20 34.40
C GLU A 283 3.93 -0.69 34.52
N VAL A 284 2.68 -0.33 34.72
CA VAL A 284 2.22 1.06 34.81
C VAL A 284 2.10 1.46 36.27
N PHE A 285 2.87 2.46 36.66
CA PHE A 285 2.83 3.08 37.98
C PHE A 285 2.43 4.55 37.85
N LYS A 286 2.22 5.22 38.98
CA LYS A 286 2.00 6.65 38.98
C LYS A 286 3.15 7.40 38.30
N ASN A 287 2.84 8.07 37.17
CA ASN A 287 3.75 8.84 36.33
C ASN A 287 4.97 8.05 35.77
N LYS A 288 4.94 6.73 35.79
CA LYS A 288 6.01 5.88 35.34
C LYS A 288 5.49 4.61 34.67
N LEU A 289 6.04 4.31 33.48
CA LEU A 289 5.86 3.04 32.79
C LEU A 289 7.20 2.30 32.79
N VAL A 290 7.19 1.04 33.21
CA VAL A 290 8.34 0.16 33.08
C VAL A 290 8.08 -0.82 31.94
N VAL A 291 8.96 -0.81 30.95
CA VAL A 291 8.99 -1.77 29.84
C VAL A 291 10.09 -2.77 30.14
N SER A 292 9.75 -4.03 30.29
CA SER A 292 10.71 -5.08 30.63
C SER A 292 10.52 -6.35 29.81
N LYS A 293 11.61 -7.07 29.65
CA LYS A 293 11.66 -8.37 29.00
C LYS A 293 12.69 -9.25 29.68
N SER A 294 12.30 -10.46 30.02
CA SER A 294 13.22 -11.53 30.48
C SER A 294 13.00 -12.74 29.58
N THR A 295 14.09 -13.29 29.05
CA THR A 295 14.09 -14.47 28.20
C THR A 295 15.15 -15.43 28.71
N PRO A 296 14.79 -16.68 29.07
CA PRO A 296 15.75 -17.66 29.53
C PRO A 296 16.93 -17.79 28.56
N ASP A 297 18.12 -17.96 29.10
CA ASP A 297 19.39 -18.17 28.37
C ASP A 297 19.84 -17.01 27.45
N ILE A 298 19.03 -15.92 27.36
CA ILE A 298 19.37 -14.73 26.54
C ILE A 298 19.67 -13.53 27.43
N GLY A 299 18.78 -13.24 28.40
CA GLY A 299 19.01 -12.12 29.31
C GLY A 299 17.76 -11.32 29.63
N GLU A 300 17.98 -10.16 30.24
CA GLU A 300 16.92 -9.27 30.73
C GLU A 300 17.13 -7.84 30.28
N SER A 301 16.03 -7.15 30.03
CA SER A 301 16.00 -5.71 29.81
C SER A 301 14.94 -5.07 30.70
N ARG A 302 15.23 -3.89 31.22
CA ARG A 302 14.30 -3.07 31.98
C ARG A 302 14.57 -1.61 31.69
N GLU A 303 13.52 -0.89 31.33
CA GLU A 303 13.61 0.54 31.00
C GLU A 303 12.42 1.28 31.59
N GLU A 304 12.65 2.49 32.08
CA GLU A 304 11.63 3.37 32.65
C GLU A 304 11.32 4.51 31.67
N VAL A 305 10.03 4.72 31.41
CA VAL A 305 9.51 5.77 30.54
C VAL A 305 8.58 6.65 31.36
N ALA A 306 8.75 7.96 31.30
CA ALA A 306 7.87 8.91 31.94
C ALA A 306 6.50 8.94 31.25
N ILE A 307 5.42 8.90 32.01
CA ILE A 307 4.03 8.95 31.55
C ILE A 307 3.21 9.90 32.40
N GLU A 308 2.07 10.32 31.90
CA GLU A 308 1.02 10.96 32.71
C GLU A 308 -0.03 9.92 33.06
N TYR A 309 -0.03 9.49 34.31
CA TYR A 309 -0.96 8.51 34.85
C TYR A 309 -1.11 8.65 36.37
N GLN A 310 -2.36 8.58 36.84
CA GLN A 310 -2.69 8.71 38.25
C GLN A 310 -3.59 7.55 38.75
N GLY A 311 -3.84 6.56 37.91
CA GLY A 311 -4.67 5.41 38.26
C GLY A 311 -3.96 4.35 39.10
N LYS A 312 -4.60 3.19 39.24
CA LYS A 312 -4.05 2.01 39.93
C LYS A 312 -2.90 1.38 39.12
N GLU A 313 -2.01 0.69 39.80
CA GLU A 313 -0.95 -0.06 39.14
C GLU A 313 -1.53 -1.14 38.21
N ILE A 314 -0.99 -1.24 36.99
CA ILE A 314 -1.40 -2.20 35.97
C ILE A 314 -0.17 -2.99 35.51
N VAL A 315 -0.32 -4.30 35.39
CA VAL A 315 0.72 -5.17 34.83
C VAL A 315 0.09 -5.95 33.66
N ILE A 316 0.69 -5.83 32.49
CA ILE A 316 0.17 -6.47 31.28
C ILE A 316 1.29 -6.86 30.31
N GLY A 317 1.10 -7.98 29.60
CA GLY A 317 2.02 -8.46 28.56
C GLY A 317 1.47 -8.16 27.16
N PHE A 318 2.34 -7.65 26.28
CA PHE A 318 2.01 -7.44 24.87
C PHE A 318 3.03 -8.07 23.94
N ASN A 319 2.58 -8.50 22.78
CA ASN A 319 3.49 -8.75 21.66
C ASN A 319 4.10 -7.40 21.22
N PRO A 320 5.43 -7.23 21.32
CA PRO A 320 6.07 -5.95 20.99
C PRO A 320 5.87 -5.53 19.54
N THR A 321 5.74 -6.48 18.61
CA THR A 321 5.49 -6.17 17.19
C THR A 321 4.21 -5.37 17.01
N TYR A 322 3.14 -5.71 17.74
CA TYR A 322 1.86 -4.99 17.63
C TYR A 322 1.96 -3.55 18.13
N LEU A 323 2.69 -3.34 19.23
CA LEU A 323 2.95 -1.99 19.74
C LEU A 323 3.85 -1.19 18.78
N ILE A 324 4.91 -1.80 18.28
CA ILE A 324 5.84 -1.16 17.35
C ILE A 324 5.13 -0.75 16.06
N ASP A 325 4.26 -1.61 15.52
CA ASP A 325 3.55 -1.34 14.27
C ASP A 325 2.62 -0.12 14.40
N VAL A 326 1.83 -0.04 15.45
CA VAL A 326 0.97 1.12 15.66
C VAL A 326 1.79 2.38 15.95
N LEU A 327 2.81 2.29 16.82
CA LEU A 327 3.63 3.45 17.22
C LEU A 327 4.45 4.04 16.07
N LYS A 328 4.83 3.22 15.07
CA LYS A 328 5.52 3.69 13.87
C LYS A 328 4.62 4.49 12.93
N ASN A 329 3.33 4.13 12.86
CA ASN A 329 2.40 4.72 11.93
C ASN A 329 1.68 5.95 12.47
N LEU A 330 1.65 6.13 13.78
CA LEU A 330 1.15 7.36 14.43
C LEU A 330 2.14 8.51 14.19
N LYS A 331 1.61 9.72 13.98
CA LYS A 331 2.39 10.95 13.74
C LYS A 331 2.44 11.86 14.98
N GLU A 332 1.51 11.68 15.91
CA GLU A 332 1.38 12.48 17.10
C GLU A 332 2.63 12.34 18.00
N GLU A 333 3.08 13.44 18.54
CA GLU A 333 4.22 13.47 19.48
C GLU A 333 3.86 12.75 20.78
N LYS A 334 2.63 12.96 21.26
CA LYS A 334 2.07 12.36 22.47
C LYS A 334 0.84 11.55 22.15
N ILE A 335 0.82 10.33 22.62
CA ILE A 335 -0.29 9.39 22.42
C ILE A 335 -0.97 9.09 23.74
N ARG A 336 -2.21 8.67 23.62
CA ARG A 336 -3.02 8.17 24.74
C ARG A 336 -3.40 6.72 24.49
N PHE A 337 -3.24 5.88 25.49
CA PHE A 337 -3.79 4.54 25.50
C PHE A 337 -4.59 4.30 26.81
N GLU A 338 -5.56 3.43 26.70
CA GLU A 338 -6.59 3.19 27.71
C GLU A 338 -6.66 1.72 28.06
#